data_fcb4ce9a0f175b7fe3e9a82c589e1251
#
_entry.id   fcb4ce9a0f175b7fe3e9a82c589e1251
#
_cell.length_a   1.000
_cell.length_b   1.000
_cell.length_c   1.000
_cell.angle_alpha   90.00
_cell.angle_beta   90.00
_cell.angle_gamma   90.00
#
_symmetry.space_group_name_H-M   'P 1'
#
loop_
_entity.id
_entity.type
_entity.pdbx_description
1 polymer ?
#
loop_
_entity_poly.entity_id
_entity_poly.type
_entity_poly.pdbx_seq_one_letter_code
_entity_poly.pdbx_strand_id
1 'polypeptide(L)'
;MFEQDYLMKLLLAFYQAMFKSLRRVTDEDEDPKEAADTLDEVVGNAVGMDGASLLSLTPESVVGVLQVSGTDPCVTEFIARSLLLSSEYLTQAKQGALASLRVEQARAIADAYGIDLPDDPANLSDLKEMAEQANA
;
A
#
# COMPACT_ATOMS: atom_id res chain seq x y z
N MET A 1 -21.04 -6.57 -11.81
CA MET A 1 -20.24 -6.51 -13.05
C MET A 1 -19.38 -5.24 -13.10
N PHE A 2 -19.97 -4.09 -12.99
CA PHE A 2 -19.20 -2.82 -12.97
C PHE A 2 -18.26 -2.74 -11.77
N GLU A 3 -18.70 -3.23 -10.62
CA GLU A 3 -17.90 -3.20 -9.40
C GLU A 3 -16.66 -4.08 -9.52
N GLN A 4 -16.77 -5.23 -10.17
CA GLN A 4 -15.64 -6.13 -10.38
C GLN A 4 -14.62 -5.52 -11.33
N ASP A 5 -15.06 -4.89 -12.41
CA ASP A 5 -14.17 -4.20 -13.34
C ASP A 5 -13.45 -3.04 -12.67
N TYR A 6 -14.17 -2.27 -11.86
CA TYR A 6 -13.58 -1.17 -11.11
C TYR A 6 -12.54 -1.67 -10.12
N LEU A 7 -12.87 -2.72 -9.38
CA LEU A 7 -11.96 -3.31 -8.40
C LEU A 7 -10.69 -3.82 -9.07
N MET A 8 -10.82 -4.58 -10.17
CA MET A 8 -9.66 -5.09 -10.89
C MET A 8 -8.76 -3.95 -11.36
N LYS A 9 -9.35 -2.89 -11.94
CA LYS A 9 -8.58 -1.73 -12.39
C LYS A 9 -7.84 -1.05 -11.25
N LEU A 10 -8.50 -0.91 -10.10
CA LEU A 10 -7.89 -0.30 -8.93
C LEU A 10 -6.71 -1.13 -8.43
N LEU A 11 -6.88 -2.43 -8.31
CA LEU A 11 -5.82 -3.33 -7.85
C LEU A 11 -4.65 -3.36 -8.82
N LEU A 12 -4.92 -3.38 -10.13
CA LEU A 12 -3.85 -3.33 -11.12
C LEU A 12 -3.10 -2.01 -11.07
N ALA A 13 -3.82 -0.90 -10.86
CA ALA A 13 -3.18 0.42 -10.70
C ALA A 13 -2.27 0.44 -9.47
N PHE A 14 -2.70 -0.15 -8.36
CA PHE A 14 -1.88 -0.31 -7.17
C PHE A 14 -0.62 -1.11 -7.46
N TYR A 15 -0.79 -2.28 -8.08
CA TYR A 15 0.33 -3.14 -8.42
C TYR A 15 1.33 -2.41 -9.31
N GLN A 16 0.83 -1.72 -10.34
CA GLN A 16 1.69 -1.00 -11.27
C GLN A 16 2.45 0.14 -10.59
N ALA A 17 1.79 0.85 -9.67
CA ALA A 17 2.45 1.93 -8.93
C ALA A 17 3.61 1.38 -8.08
N MET A 18 3.39 0.25 -7.40
CA MET A 18 4.42 -0.41 -6.61
C MET A 18 5.56 -0.92 -7.50
N PHE A 19 5.22 -1.59 -8.58
CA PHE A 19 6.21 -2.14 -9.51
C PHE A 19 7.07 -1.04 -10.12
N LYS A 20 6.45 0.04 -10.58
CA LYS A 20 7.16 1.18 -11.14
C LYS A 20 8.06 1.86 -10.12
N SER A 21 7.61 1.96 -8.86
CA SER A 21 8.43 2.55 -7.80
C SER A 21 9.70 1.74 -7.58
N LEU A 22 9.59 0.41 -7.58
CA LEU A 22 10.76 -0.46 -7.44
C LEU A 22 11.76 -0.25 -8.59
N ARG A 23 11.26 -0.18 -9.82
CA ARG A 23 12.13 0.03 -10.97
C ARG A 23 12.82 1.39 -10.92
N ARG A 24 12.08 2.44 -10.56
CA ARG A 24 12.64 3.79 -10.51
C ARG A 24 13.72 3.93 -9.43
N VAL A 25 13.45 3.38 -8.25
CA VAL A 25 14.42 3.45 -7.16
C VAL A 25 15.65 2.59 -7.47
N THR A 26 15.45 1.39 -8.01
CA THR A 26 16.55 0.44 -8.26
C THR A 26 17.35 0.80 -9.51
N ASP A 27 16.67 1.11 -10.62
CA ASP A 27 17.30 1.25 -11.93
C ASP A 27 17.53 2.70 -12.37
N GLU A 28 16.71 3.63 -11.86
CA GLU A 28 16.73 5.03 -12.32
C GLU A 28 17.14 6.01 -11.24
N ASP A 29 17.61 5.51 -10.09
CA ASP A 29 18.09 6.32 -8.95
C ASP A 29 17.09 7.35 -8.47
N GLU A 30 15.78 7.04 -8.52
CA GLU A 30 14.77 7.93 -7.97
C GLU A 30 14.97 8.05 -6.46
N ASP A 31 14.74 9.25 -5.92
CA ASP A 31 14.81 9.49 -4.49
C ASP A 31 13.80 8.59 -3.75
N PRO A 32 14.27 7.72 -2.83
CA PRO A 32 13.36 6.84 -2.09
C PRO A 32 12.26 7.58 -1.35
N LYS A 33 12.52 8.79 -0.84
CA LYS A 33 11.48 9.57 -0.15
C LYS A 33 10.34 9.95 -1.11
N GLU A 34 10.68 10.33 -2.34
CA GLU A 34 9.67 10.64 -3.35
C GLU A 34 8.86 9.42 -3.72
N ALA A 35 9.51 8.25 -3.84
CA ALA A 35 8.81 6.99 -4.11
C ALA A 35 7.83 6.67 -2.99
N ALA A 36 8.24 6.84 -1.74
CA ALA A 36 7.35 6.63 -0.59
C ALA A 36 6.16 7.58 -0.63
N ASP A 37 6.39 8.86 -0.92
CA ASP A 37 5.32 9.84 -1.01
C ASP A 37 4.31 9.48 -2.10
N THR A 38 4.79 8.99 -3.24
CA THR A 38 3.92 8.57 -4.33
C THR A 38 3.04 7.39 -3.92
N LEU A 39 3.60 6.41 -3.22
CA LEU A 39 2.81 5.27 -2.72
C LEU A 39 1.77 5.73 -1.70
N ASP A 40 2.11 6.67 -0.83
CA ASP A 40 1.17 7.21 0.16
C ASP A 40 -0.02 7.90 -0.54
N GLU A 41 0.24 8.61 -1.65
CA GLU A 41 -0.84 9.21 -2.45
C GLU A 41 -1.74 8.16 -3.08
N VAL A 42 -1.17 7.05 -3.57
CA VAL A 42 -1.95 5.96 -4.15
C VAL A 42 -2.88 5.36 -3.09
N VAL A 43 -2.37 5.16 -1.87
CA VAL A 43 -3.19 4.68 -0.75
C VAL A 43 -4.33 5.64 -0.45
N GLY A 44 -4.02 6.93 -0.35
CA GLY A 44 -5.05 7.95 -0.10
C GLY A 44 -6.13 7.95 -1.16
N ASN A 45 -5.74 7.91 -2.43
CA ASN A 45 -6.69 7.89 -3.54
C ASN A 45 -7.62 6.68 -3.47
N ALA A 46 -7.10 5.52 -3.05
CA ALA A 46 -7.91 4.31 -2.95
C ALA A 46 -8.99 4.43 -1.86
N VAL A 47 -8.75 5.23 -0.83
CA VAL A 47 -9.67 5.42 0.30
C VAL A 47 -10.53 6.69 0.12
N GLY A 48 -10.15 7.55 -0.82
CA GLY A 48 -10.84 8.82 -1.04
C GLY A 48 -10.41 9.91 -0.06
N MET A 49 -9.18 9.84 0.44
CA MET A 49 -8.61 10.81 1.37
C MET A 49 -7.25 11.28 0.90
N ASP A 50 -6.80 12.40 1.43
CA ASP A 50 -5.41 12.81 1.27
C ASP A 50 -4.50 11.79 1.97
N GLY A 51 -3.52 11.24 1.23
CA GLY A 51 -2.65 10.20 1.76
C GLY A 51 -1.86 10.65 2.97
N ALA A 52 -1.30 11.85 2.94
CA ALA A 52 -0.52 12.37 4.06
C ALA A 52 -1.37 12.50 5.32
N SER A 53 -2.62 12.94 5.16
CA SER A 53 -3.55 13.08 6.29
C SER A 53 -3.91 11.72 6.88
N LEU A 54 -4.26 10.76 6.02
CA LEU A 54 -4.61 9.41 6.46
C LEU A 54 -3.44 8.75 7.21
N LEU A 55 -2.25 8.84 6.63
CA LEU A 55 -1.09 8.11 7.14
C LEU A 55 -0.33 8.85 8.24
N SER A 56 -0.84 10.01 8.66
CA SER A 56 -0.39 10.66 9.90
C SER A 56 -1.07 10.09 11.14
N LEU A 57 -2.11 9.27 10.93
CA LEU A 57 -2.90 8.70 12.03
C LEU A 57 -2.17 7.52 12.68
N THR A 58 -2.60 7.20 13.92
CA THR A 58 -2.11 5.99 14.58
C THR A 58 -2.52 4.74 13.79
N PRO A 59 -1.81 3.61 13.97
CA PRO A 59 -2.20 2.37 13.28
C PRO A 59 -3.66 1.98 13.51
N GLU A 60 -4.15 2.10 14.74
CA GLU A 60 -5.53 1.78 15.07
C GLU A 60 -6.52 2.70 14.38
N SER A 61 -6.17 3.97 14.25
CA SER A 61 -7.04 4.94 13.57
C SER A 61 -7.09 4.70 12.08
N VAL A 62 -5.97 4.30 11.46
CA VAL A 62 -5.96 3.93 10.04
C VAL A 62 -6.93 2.76 9.82
N VAL A 63 -6.84 1.72 10.64
CA VAL A 63 -7.76 0.56 10.54
C VAL A 63 -9.20 1.03 10.69
N GLY A 64 -9.47 1.89 11.66
CA GLY A 64 -10.82 2.43 11.88
C GLY A 64 -11.37 3.13 10.66
N VAL A 65 -10.56 3.94 10.00
CA VAL A 65 -10.96 4.63 8.77
C VAL A 65 -11.31 3.63 7.67
N LEU A 66 -10.48 2.61 7.49
CA LEU A 66 -10.74 1.58 6.47
C LEU A 66 -12.05 0.84 6.74
N GLN A 67 -12.33 0.53 8.01
CA GLN A 67 -13.57 -0.16 8.39
C GLN A 67 -14.79 0.72 8.16
N VAL A 68 -14.73 1.98 8.60
CA VAL A 68 -15.85 2.92 8.46
C VAL A 68 -16.13 3.24 7.00
N SER A 69 -15.10 3.39 6.20
CA SER A 69 -15.27 3.70 4.77
C SER A 69 -15.72 2.49 3.96
N GLY A 70 -15.75 1.30 4.55
CA GLY A 70 -16.17 0.09 3.84
C GLY A 70 -15.20 -0.34 2.75
N THR A 71 -13.90 -0.09 2.97
CA THR A 71 -12.87 -0.47 2.00
C THR A 71 -12.88 -1.97 1.76
N ASP A 72 -12.87 -2.38 0.48
CA ASP A 72 -12.88 -3.79 0.10
C ASP A 72 -11.66 -4.51 0.71
N PRO A 73 -11.84 -5.72 1.29
CA PRO A 73 -10.72 -6.46 1.87
C PRO A 73 -9.56 -6.72 0.91
N CYS A 74 -9.82 -6.88 -0.40
CA CYS A 74 -8.73 -7.02 -1.37
C CYS A 74 -7.92 -5.73 -1.46
N VAL A 75 -8.57 -4.58 -1.37
CA VAL A 75 -7.89 -3.29 -1.39
C VAL A 75 -7.05 -3.10 -0.13
N THR A 76 -7.55 -3.54 1.04
CA THR A 76 -6.80 -3.41 2.29
C THR A 76 -5.48 -4.18 2.24
N GLU A 77 -5.45 -5.31 1.56
CA GLU A 77 -4.20 -6.06 1.39
C GLU A 77 -3.20 -5.28 0.55
N PHE A 78 -3.64 -4.66 -0.54
CA PHE A 78 -2.76 -3.83 -1.36
C PHE A 78 -2.28 -2.60 -0.60
N ILE A 79 -3.14 -2.01 0.23
CA ILE A 79 -2.76 -0.88 1.10
C ILE A 79 -1.65 -1.31 2.07
N ALA A 80 -1.85 -2.42 2.78
CA ALA A 80 -0.85 -2.92 3.73
C ALA A 80 0.49 -3.21 3.04
N ARG A 81 0.44 -3.81 1.85
CA ARG A 81 1.64 -4.11 1.08
C ARG A 81 2.34 -2.84 0.58
N SER A 82 1.58 -1.83 0.20
CA SER A 82 2.15 -0.52 -0.19
C SER A 82 2.84 0.16 0.98
N LEU A 83 2.24 0.11 2.17
CA LEU A 83 2.84 0.70 3.37
C LEU A 83 4.13 -0.01 3.73
N LEU A 84 4.17 -1.33 3.60
CA LEU A 84 5.36 -2.09 3.90
C LEU A 84 6.50 -1.75 2.91
N LEU A 85 6.17 -1.61 1.62
CA LEU A 85 7.14 -1.19 0.61
C LEU A 85 7.61 0.24 0.86
N SER A 86 6.68 1.14 1.19
CA SER A 86 7.00 2.52 1.55
C SER A 86 7.98 2.58 2.73
N SER A 87 7.82 1.69 3.71
CA SER A 87 8.73 1.64 4.87
C SER A 87 10.17 1.33 4.46
N GLU A 88 10.35 0.49 3.44
CA GLU A 88 11.69 0.20 2.90
C GLU A 88 12.32 1.45 2.29
N TYR A 89 11.54 2.20 1.51
CA TYR A 89 12.03 3.45 0.91
C TYR A 89 12.35 4.49 1.97
N LEU A 90 11.52 4.60 3.00
CA LEU A 90 11.74 5.54 4.09
C LEU A 90 12.98 5.19 4.90
N THR A 91 13.26 3.90 5.06
CA THR A 91 14.50 3.44 5.70
C THR A 91 15.71 3.86 4.86
N GLN A 92 15.64 3.66 3.54
CA GLN A 92 16.70 4.10 2.63
C GLN A 92 16.90 5.62 2.66
N ALA A 93 15.81 6.36 2.86
CA ALA A 93 15.85 7.82 2.94
C ALA A 93 16.24 8.33 4.33
N LYS A 94 16.60 7.44 5.25
CA LYS A 94 17.00 7.77 6.63
C LYS A 94 15.87 8.43 7.42
N GLN A 95 14.62 8.05 7.12
CA GLN A 95 13.41 8.50 7.81
C GLN A 95 12.91 7.38 8.72
N GLY A 96 13.74 6.99 9.70
CA GLY A 96 13.48 5.79 10.50
C GLY A 96 12.19 5.83 11.30
N ALA A 97 11.85 6.98 11.90
CA ALA A 97 10.61 7.09 12.67
C ALA A 97 9.38 6.91 11.79
N LEU A 98 9.38 7.51 10.61
CA LEU A 98 8.28 7.40 9.66
C LEU A 98 8.19 5.99 9.08
N ALA A 99 9.35 5.38 8.80
CA ALA A 99 9.41 3.99 8.36
C ALA A 99 8.77 3.04 9.38
N SER A 100 9.08 3.22 10.66
CA SER A 100 8.51 2.41 11.73
C SER A 100 7.00 2.59 11.82
N LEU A 101 6.50 3.81 11.66
CA LEU A 101 5.06 4.06 11.66
C LEU A 101 4.38 3.31 10.52
N ARG A 102 4.96 3.31 9.31
CA ARG A 102 4.40 2.57 8.17
C ARG A 102 4.35 1.07 8.43
N VAL A 103 5.39 0.50 9.05
CA VAL A 103 5.39 -0.92 9.42
C VAL A 103 4.27 -1.21 10.41
N GLU A 104 4.11 -0.37 11.44
CA GLU A 104 3.06 -0.57 12.43
C GLU A 104 1.67 -0.45 11.83
N GLN A 105 1.47 0.49 10.91
CA GLN A 105 0.21 0.65 10.19
C GLN A 105 -0.08 -0.58 9.33
N ALA A 106 0.92 -1.08 8.60
CA ALA A 106 0.75 -2.28 7.78
C ALA A 106 0.39 -3.50 8.65
N ARG A 107 1.06 -3.67 9.78
CA ARG A 107 0.79 -4.77 10.69
C ARG A 107 -0.61 -4.69 11.32
N ALA A 108 -1.04 -3.50 11.69
CA ALA A 108 -2.39 -3.32 12.25
C ALA A 108 -3.45 -3.70 11.22
N ILE A 109 -3.27 -3.31 9.97
CA ILE A 109 -4.19 -3.70 8.89
C ILE A 109 -4.16 -5.21 8.69
N ALA A 110 -2.96 -5.80 8.65
CA ALA A 110 -2.81 -7.24 8.47
C ALA A 110 -3.51 -8.02 9.61
N ASP A 111 -3.36 -7.57 10.84
CA ASP A 111 -4.01 -8.22 11.98
C ASP A 111 -5.52 -8.10 11.91
N ALA A 112 -6.03 -6.93 11.54
CA ALA A 112 -7.47 -6.67 11.47
C ALA A 112 -8.16 -7.46 10.35
N TYR A 113 -7.46 -7.72 9.26
CA TYR A 113 -8.05 -8.33 8.06
C TYR A 113 -7.53 -9.74 7.77
N GLY A 114 -6.70 -10.30 8.66
CA GLY A 114 -6.19 -11.66 8.49
C GLY A 114 -5.23 -11.80 7.31
N ILE A 115 -4.39 -10.80 7.10
CA ILE A 115 -3.44 -10.77 5.98
C ILE A 115 -2.08 -11.28 6.44
N ASP A 116 -1.46 -12.16 5.64
CA ASP A 116 -0.08 -12.59 5.85
C ASP A 116 0.85 -11.67 5.06
N LEU A 117 1.65 -10.88 5.78
CA LEU A 117 2.61 -10.00 5.14
C LEU A 117 3.87 -10.78 4.72
N PRO A 118 4.45 -10.47 3.55
CA PRO A 118 5.66 -11.16 3.11
C PRO A 118 6.88 -10.70 3.88
N ASP A 119 7.91 -11.56 3.93
CA ASP A 119 9.20 -11.18 4.51
C ASP A 119 9.92 -10.15 3.65
N ASP A 120 9.76 -10.25 2.33
CA ASP A 120 10.37 -9.30 1.39
C ASP A 120 9.28 -8.39 0.80
N PRO A 121 9.24 -7.12 1.22
CA PRO A 121 8.25 -6.17 0.69
C PRO A 121 8.33 -5.93 -0.82
N ALA A 122 9.47 -6.21 -1.43
CA ALA A 122 9.68 -6.02 -2.86
C ALA A 122 9.14 -7.18 -3.71
N ASN A 123 8.73 -8.28 -3.09
CA ASN A 123 8.14 -9.42 -3.81
C ASN A 123 6.66 -9.15 -4.05
N LEU A 124 6.31 -8.74 -5.27
CA LEU A 124 4.94 -8.37 -5.65
C LEU A 124 4.22 -9.41 -6.49
N SER A 125 4.81 -10.60 -6.69
CA SER A 125 4.28 -11.59 -7.62
C SER A 125 2.85 -12.05 -7.26
N ASP A 126 2.57 -12.23 -5.98
CA ASP A 126 1.25 -12.63 -5.50
C ASP A 126 0.19 -11.53 -5.73
N LEU A 127 0.59 -10.27 -5.63
CA LEU A 127 -0.34 -9.16 -5.84
C LEU A 127 -0.79 -9.07 -7.29
N LYS A 128 0.10 -9.36 -8.22
CA LYS A 128 -0.27 -9.36 -9.64
C LYS A 128 -1.34 -10.41 -9.90
N GLU A 129 -1.16 -11.62 -9.36
CA GLU A 129 -2.15 -12.69 -9.49
C GLU A 129 -3.48 -12.30 -8.84
N MET A 130 -3.44 -11.72 -7.64
CA MET A 130 -4.65 -11.29 -6.94
C MET A 130 -5.44 -10.27 -7.75
N ALA A 131 -4.75 -9.30 -8.36
CA ALA A 131 -5.41 -8.28 -9.16
C ALA A 131 -6.06 -8.90 -10.40
N GLU A 132 -5.37 -9.83 -11.06
CA GLU A 132 -5.90 -10.50 -12.24
C GLU A 132 -7.10 -11.39 -11.91
N GLN A 133 -7.09 -12.05 -10.75
CA GLN A 133 -8.15 -12.93 -10.31
C GLN A 133 -9.40 -12.18 -9.81
N ALA A 134 -9.25 -10.90 -9.46
CA ALA A 134 -10.38 -10.11 -8.96
C ALA A 134 -11.53 -10.01 -9.96
N ASN A 135 -11.28 -10.29 -11.23
CA ASN A 135 -12.27 -10.27 -12.29
C ASN A 135 -12.88 -11.66 -12.58
N ALA A 136 -12.41 -12.67 -11.87
CA ALA A 136 -12.87 -14.04 -12.12
C ALA A 136 -14.20 -14.37 -11.41
#